data_395e5e75c2a28a41e8b257ac19dbdfdc
#
_entry.id   395e5e75c2a28a41e8b257ac19dbdfdc
#
_cell.length_a   1.000
_cell.length_b   1.000
_cell.length_c   1.000
_cell.angle_alpha   90.00
_cell.angle_beta   90.00
_cell.angle_gamma   90.00
#
_symmetry.space_group_name_H-M   'P 1'
#
loop_
_entity.id
_entity.type
_entity.pdbx_description
1 polymer ?
#
loop_
_entity_poly.entity_id
_entity_poly.type
_entity_poly.pdbx_seq_one_letter_code
_entity_poly.pdbx_strand_id
1 'polypeptide(L)'
;MNNKQNNKITSRDVDFAKWYTDIVSAAHLAAYSNTKGCTVFEPNGYAIWEQMQKILDEKFKETGHVNVYMPLLIPENLLKKEGELVEGFAPEVAWVTKGGSKELEERLCIRPTSETLFSDYYRTVVSSYRDLPKLYNQWCSVLRWEKETRPFLRSREFLWQEGHTIHETSKEAEAETLNMLNIYNNFFHDYLAIPSIVGRKTEKEKFAGAEYTYTVESLMYNGIALQSATSHYFGQKF
;
A
#
# COMPACT_ATOMS: atom_id res chain seq x y z
N MET A 1 41.71 6.70 4.78
CA MET A 1 41.92 5.72 3.69
C MET A 1 40.68 5.66 2.85
N ASN A 2 40.74 6.24 1.63
CA ASN A 2 39.61 6.31 0.72
C ASN A 2 39.36 4.94 0.08
N ASN A 3 38.42 4.16 0.59
CA ASN A 3 37.88 3.04 -0.14
C ASN A 3 36.96 3.60 -1.24
N LYS A 4 37.50 4.00 -2.39
CA LYS A 4 36.76 4.04 -3.62
C LYS A 4 36.40 2.60 -3.98
N GLN A 5 35.32 2.08 -3.42
CA GLN A 5 34.65 0.94 -4.01
C GLN A 5 34.26 1.38 -5.43
N ASN A 6 34.91 0.80 -6.43
CA ASN A 6 34.49 0.84 -7.82
C ASN A 6 33.13 0.11 -7.87
N ASN A 7 32.05 0.81 -7.61
CA ASN A 7 30.69 0.30 -7.73
C ASN A 7 30.40 0.12 -9.23
N LYS A 8 30.92 -0.95 -9.81
CA LYS A 8 30.62 -1.32 -11.17
C LYS A 8 29.18 -1.83 -11.20
N ILE A 9 28.30 -0.99 -11.72
CA ILE A 9 26.91 -1.38 -11.93
C ILE A 9 26.85 -2.54 -12.92
N THR A 10 26.20 -3.62 -12.54
CA THR A 10 25.96 -4.77 -13.40
C THR A 10 25.09 -4.35 -14.60
N SER A 11 25.37 -4.87 -15.81
CA SER A 11 24.51 -4.63 -16.96
C SER A 11 23.13 -5.28 -16.75
N ARG A 12 22.06 -4.54 -17.04
CA ARG A 12 20.69 -5.06 -16.90
C ARG A 12 20.40 -6.24 -17.84
N ASP A 13 21.10 -6.31 -18.98
CA ASP A 13 20.94 -7.40 -19.95
C ASP A 13 21.64 -8.68 -19.49
N VAL A 14 22.59 -8.58 -18.54
CA VAL A 14 23.31 -9.74 -17.97
C VAL A 14 22.59 -10.28 -16.74
N ASP A 15 22.21 -9.38 -15.81
CA ASP A 15 21.48 -9.73 -14.60
C ASP A 15 20.62 -8.53 -14.16
N PHE A 16 19.34 -8.58 -14.54
CA PHE A 16 18.40 -7.51 -14.21
C PHE A 16 18.19 -7.35 -12.70
N ALA A 17 18.16 -8.43 -11.95
CA ALA A 17 17.93 -8.38 -10.51
C ALA A 17 19.11 -7.71 -9.78
N LYS A 18 20.34 -8.05 -10.18
CA LYS A 18 21.53 -7.43 -9.63
C LYS A 18 21.69 -5.98 -10.09
N TRP A 19 21.44 -5.68 -11.37
CA TRP A 19 21.41 -4.32 -11.88
C TRP A 19 20.50 -3.43 -11.05
N TYR A 20 19.27 -3.89 -10.78
CA TYR A 20 18.29 -3.15 -9.99
C TYR A 20 18.83 -2.81 -8.59
N THR A 21 19.41 -3.79 -7.90
CA THR A 21 19.98 -3.59 -6.56
C THR A 21 21.20 -2.65 -6.58
N ASP A 22 22.07 -2.80 -7.58
CA ASP A 22 23.24 -1.94 -7.76
C ASP A 22 22.84 -0.48 -8.00
N ILE A 23 21.80 -0.22 -8.83
CA ILE A 23 21.27 1.12 -9.08
C ILE A 23 20.66 1.74 -7.82
N VAL A 24 19.81 1.01 -7.10
CA VAL A 24 19.20 1.50 -5.86
C VAL A 24 20.26 1.94 -4.86
N SER A 25 21.31 1.15 -4.69
CA SER A 25 22.43 1.46 -3.79
C SER A 25 23.28 2.62 -4.31
N ALA A 26 23.69 2.58 -5.59
CA ALA A 26 24.58 3.60 -6.16
C ALA A 26 23.94 4.98 -6.24
N ALA A 27 22.63 5.05 -6.43
CA ALA A 27 21.87 6.30 -6.46
C ALA A 27 21.44 6.78 -5.06
N HIS A 28 21.86 6.09 -3.99
CA HIS A 28 21.47 6.42 -2.62
C HIS A 28 19.94 6.55 -2.44
N LEU A 29 19.19 5.60 -3.01
CA LEU A 29 17.74 5.57 -2.90
C LEU A 29 17.30 4.82 -1.63
N ALA A 30 17.98 3.70 -1.33
CA ALA A 30 17.69 2.88 -0.17
C ALA A 30 18.89 2.07 0.28
N ALA A 31 18.96 1.79 1.58
CA ALA A 31 19.95 0.94 2.22
C ALA A 31 19.27 -0.17 3.05
N TYR A 32 19.95 -1.30 3.22
CA TYR A 32 19.49 -2.35 4.12
C TYR A 32 19.61 -1.91 5.57
N SER A 33 18.56 -2.15 6.36
CA SER A 33 18.58 -1.92 7.80
C SER A 33 19.08 -3.17 8.56
N ASN A 34 19.37 -3.01 9.85
CA ASN A 34 19.62 -4.15 10.74
C ASN A 34 18.38 -5.01 10.99
N THR A 35 17.19 -4.48 10.73
CA THR A 35 15.93 -5.23 10.79
C THR A 35 15.72 -5.93 9.46
N LYS A 36 15.90 -7.26 9.44
CA LYS A 36 15.81 -8.06 8.23
C LYS A 36 14.47 -7.82 7.49
N GLY A 37 14.56 -7.48 6.22
CA GLY A 37 13.42 -7.24 5.36
C GLY A 37 12.83 -5.83 5.43
N CYS A 38 13.34 -4.96 6.31
CA CYS A 38 13.03 -3.54 6.36
C CYS A 38 14.15 -2.73 5.72
N THR A 39 13.78 -1.65 5.06
CA THR A 39 14.70 -0.83 4.26
C THR A 39 14.75 0.58 4.83
N VAL A 40 15.96 1.16 4.88
CA VAL A 40 16.11 2.60 5.12
C VAL A 40 15.90 3.32 3.80
N PHE A 41 14.94 4.22 3.72
CA PHE A 41 14.83 5.14 2.59
C PHE A 41 15.89 6.24 2.77
N GLU A 42 16.85 6.30 1.88
CA GLU A 42 17.87 7.35 1.88
C GLU A 42 17.31 8.67 1.31
N PRO A 43 17.97 9.81 1.53
CA PRO A 43 17.40 11.11 1.16
C PRO A 43 16.91 11.23 -0.30
N ASN A 44 17.64 10.65 -1.26
CA ASN A 44 17.22 10.70 -2.67
C ASN A 44 15.95 9.88 -2.91
N GLY A 45 15.84 8.70 -2.33
CA GLY A 45 14.64 7.86 -2.43
C GLY A 45 13.45 8.49 -1.72
N TYR A 46 13.68 9.06 -0.53
CA TYR A 46 12.62 9.70 0.23
C TYR A 46 12.11 10.98 -0.45
N ALA A 47 12.98 11.77 -1.08
CA ALA A 47 12.58 12.95 -1.85
C ALA A 47 11.65 12.61 -3.04
N ILE A 48 11.88 11.46 -3.69
CA ILE A 48 10.95 10.96 -4.72
C ILE A 48 9.58 10.68 -4.09
N TRP A 49 9.56 9.98 -2.95
CA TRP A 49 8.33 9.69 -2.21
C TRP A 49 7.56 10.97 -1.82
N GLU A 50 8.25 11.98 -1.29
CA GLU A 50 7.63 13.25 -0.91
C GLU A 50 6.95 13.95 -2.10
N GLN A 51 7.57 13.91 -3.30
CA GLN A 51 6.97 14.48 -4.51
C GLN A 51 5.75 13.65 -4.97
N MET A 52 5.84 12.33 -4.94
CA MET A 52 4.72 11.46 -5.28
C MET A 52 3.54 11.70 -4.34
N GLN A 53 3.81 11.76 -3.04
CA GLN A 53 2.81 12.04 -2.01
C GLN A 53 2.15 13.41 -2.24
N LYS A 54 2.94 14.44 -2.46
CA LYS A 54 2.43 15.80 -2.67
C LYS A 54 1.48 15.86 -3.86
N ILE A 55 1.88 15.33 -5.01
CA ILE A 55 1.09 15.38 -6.24
C ILE A 55 -0.21 14.59 -6.09
N LEU A 56 -0.15 13.36 -5.57
CA LEU A 56 -1.33 12.53 -5.38
C LEU A 56 -2.27 13.10 -4.32
N ASP A 57 -1.74 13.63 -3.22
CA ASP A 57 -2.53 14.27 -2.15
C ASP A 57 -3.33 15.48 -2.67
N GLU A 58 -2.73 16.29 -3.54
CA GLU A 58 -3.42 17.38 -4.23
C GLU A 58 -4.57 16.83 -5.08
N LYS A 59 -4.34 15.76 -5.86
CA LYS A 59 -5.37 15.14 -6.71
C LYS A 59 -6.52 14.53 -5.90
N PHE A 60 -6.23 13.91 -4.78
CA PHE A 60 -7.27 13.38 -3.89
C PHE A 60 -8.11 14.52 -3.28
N LYS A 61 -7.49 15.60 -2.86
CA LYS A 61 -8.20 16.77 -2.33
C LYS A 61 -9.08 17.47 -3.36
N GLU A 62 -8.64 17.52 -4.64
CA GLU A 62 -9.46 18.04 -5.76
C GLU A 62 -10.78 17.26 -5.92
N THR A 63 -10.82 15.99 -5.52
CA THR A 63 -12.04 15.14 -5.55
C THR A 63 -12.77 15.05 -4.22
N GLY A 64 -12.40 15.90 -3.25
CA GLY A 64 -13.07 16.03 -1.96
C GLY A 64 -12.59 15.10 -0.86
N HIS A 65 -11.52 14.34 -1.09
CA HIS A 65 -10.94 13.50 -0.07
C HIS A 65 -10.26 14.32 1.03
N VAL A 66 -10.32 13.81 2.26
CA VAL A 66 -9.63 14.38 3.41
C VAL A 66 -8.73 13.33 4.07
N ASN A 67 -7.58 13.80 4.55
CA ASN A 67 -6.63 12.93 5.21
C ASN A 67 -7.04 12.66 6.65
N VAL A 68 -6.92 11.41 7.06
CA VAL A 68 -7.08 10.92 8.43
C VAL A 68 -5.88 10.07 8.82
N TYR A 69 -5.82 9.63 10.06
CA TYR A 69 -4.80 8.68 10.49
C TYR A 69 -5.42 7.64 11.45
N MET A 70 -5.40 6.38 11.05
CA MET A 70 -5.85 5.25 11.85
C MET A 70 -4.71 4.70 12.71
N PRO A 71 -5.01 4.10 13.87
CA PRO A 71 -4.00 3.51 14.74
C PRO A 71 -3.13 2.47 14.01
N LEU A 72 -1.87 2.37 14.42
CA LEU A 72 -0.94 1.35 13.91
C LEU A 72 -1.34 -0.08 14.32
N LEU A 73 -1.92 -0.21 15.51
CA LEU A 73 -2.22 -1.49 16.15
C LEU A 73 -3.69 -1.84 16.00
N ILE A 74 -3.96 -3.07 15.60
CA ILE A 74 -5.32 -3.63 15.42
C ILE A 74 -5.51 -4.74 16.46
N PRO A 75 -6.55 -4.70 17.29
CA PRO A 75 -6.90 -5.80 18.19
C PRO A 75 -7.22 -7.08 17.40
N GLU A 76 -6.78 -8.24 17.93
CA GLU A 76 -7.01 -9.53 17.26
C GLU A 76 -8.50 -9.83 17.06
N ASN A 77 -9.34 -9.44 18.01
CA ASN A 77 -10.79 -9.65 17.93
C ASN A 77 -11.42 -8.86 16.78
N LEU A 78 -10.86 -7.67 16.46
CA LEU A 78 -11.33 -6.87 15.33
C LEU A 78 -10.98 -7.53 13.98
N LEU A 79 -9.77 -8.07 13.85
CA LEU A 79 -9.38 -8.85 12.68
C LEU A 79 -10.24 -10.09 12.47
N LYS A 80 -10.57 -10.81 13.54
CA LYS A 80 -11.39 -12.04 13.47
C LYS A 80 -12.83 -11.79 13.00
N LYS A 81 -13.35 -10.59 13.17
CA LYS A 81 -14.69 -10.23 12.66
C LYS A 81 -14.74 -10.19 11.13
N GLU A 82 -13.61 -9.97 10.49
CA GLU A 82 -13.47 -9.86 9.04
C GLU A 82 -12.78 -11.14 8.48
N GLY A 83 -13.43 -12.30 8.65
CA GLY A 83 -12.84 -13.63 8.43
C GLY A 83 -12.10 -13.82 7.10
N GLU A 84 -12.65 -13.34 5.98
CA GLU A 84 -12.02 -13.45 4.65
C GLU A 84 -10.70 -12.65 4.58
N LEU A 85 -10.62 -11.50 5.23
CA LEU A 85 -9.41 -10.68 5.28
C LEU A 85 -8.33 -11.36 6.11
N VAL A 86 -8.71 -11.96 7.23
CA VAL A 86 -7.78 -12.70 8.12
C VAL A 86 -7.18 -13.90 7.40
N GLU A 87 -7.97 -14.66 6.63
CA GLU A 87 -7.48 -15.80 5.86
C GLU A 87 -6.44 -15.36 4.81
N GLY A 88 -6.66 -14.21 4.16
CA GLY A 88 -5.73 -13.66 3.16
C GLY A 88 -4.40 -13.16 3.75
N PHE A 89 -4.41 -12.59 4.95
CA PHE A 89 -3.23 -11.97 5.57
C PHE A 89 -2.63 -12.74 6.75
N ALA A 90 -3.30 -13.78 7.24
CA ALA A 90 -2.87 -14.52 8.44
C ALA A 90 -1.40 -14.96 8.45
N PRO A 91 -0.80 -15.39 7.31
CA PRO A 91 0.61 -15.79 7.27
C PRO A 91 1.60 -14.61 7.35
N GLU A 92 1.13 -13.39 7.08
CA GLU A 92 1.98 -12.20 6.88
C GLU A 92 1.82 -11.14 7.98
N VAL A 93 1.12 -11.48 9.06
CA VAL A 93 0.84 -10.54 10.16
C VAL A 93 1.92 -10.60 11.21
N ALA A 94 2.36 -9.43 11.69
CA ALA A 94 3.23 -9.32 12.86
C ALA A 94 2.40 -9.03 14.11
N TRP A 95 2.66 -9.78 15.19
CA TRP A 95 1.92 -9.70 16.44
C TRP A 95 2.72 -9.00 17.53
N VAL A 96 2.08 -8.10 18.25
CA VAL A 96 2.54 -7.52 19.50
C VAL A 96 1.83 -8.25 20.64
N THR A 97 2.61 -8.93 21.47
CA THR A 97 2.10 -9.76 22.57
C THR A 97 2.41 -9.18 23.94
N LYS A 98 3.30 -8.20 24.02
CA LYS A 98 3.73 -7.55 25.26
C LYS A 98 3.67 -6.03 25.19
N GLY A 99 3.25 -5.41 26.27
CA GLY A 99 3.38 -3.99 26.55
C GLY A 99 4.42 -3.76 27.65
N GLY A 100 5.64 -3.34 27.30
CA GLY A 100 6.77 -3.34 28.21
C GLY A 100 7.14 -4.77 28.62
N SER A 101 7.13 -5.07 29.92
CA SER A 101 7.43 -6.41 30.47
C SER A 101 6.19 -7.29 30.68
N LYS A 102 4.98 -6.75 30.48
CA LYS A 102 3.73 -7.47 30.73
C LYS A 102 3.16 -8.06 29.45
N GLU A 103 2.66 -9.30 29.54
CA GLU A 103 1.85 -9.89 28.48
C GLU A 103 0.55 -9.07 28.32
N LEU A 104 0.10 -8.90 27.08
CA LEU A 104 -1.19 -8.29 26.78
C LEU A 104 -2.30 -9.33 26.99
N GLU A 105 -3.44 -8.92 27.51
CA GLU A 105 -4.64 -9.76 27.62
C GLU A 105 -5.14 -10.20 26.23
N GLU A 106 -5.03 -9.31 25.25
CA GLU A 106 -5.30 -9.55 23.85
C GLU A 106 -4.10 -9.11 23.02
N ARG A 107 -3.63 -9.95 22.12
CA ARG A 107 -2.55 -9.59 21.22
C ARG A 107 -3.04 -8.59 20.17
N LEU A 108 -2.13 -7.72 19.75
CA LEU A 108 -2.39 -6.70 18.75
C LEU A 108 -1.60 -7.01 17.48
N CYS A 109 -2.18 -6.72 16.32
CA CYS A 109 -1.53 -6.85 15.05
C CYS A 109 -0.95 -5.48 14.63
N ILE A 110 0.28 -5.46 14.11
CA ILE A 110 0.75 -4.29 13.36
C ILE A 110 0.00 -4.30 12.02
N ARG A 111 -0.67 -3.23 11.67
CA ARG A 111 -1.57 -3.17 10.50
C ARG A 111 -0.88 -3.62 9.20
N PRO A 112 -1.40 -4.65 8.51
CA PRO A 112 -0.99 -5.00 7.16
C PRO A 112 -1.78 -4.21 6.10
N THR A 113 -2.90 -3.66 6.51
CA THR A 113 -3.87 -2.82 5.79
C THR A 113 -4.89 -2.32 6.82
N SER A 114 -5.77 -1.38 6.49
CA SER A 114 -6.62 -0.70 7.49
C SER A 114 -8.13 -0.85 7.28
N GLU A 115 -8.62 -1.72 6.39
CA GLU A 115 -10.05 -1.90 6.12
C GLU A 115 -10.86 -2.09 7.41
N THR A 116 -10.40 -2.97 8.31
CA THR A 116 -11.08 -3.27 9.56
C THR A 116 -11.17 -2.06 10.48
N LEU A 117 -10.10 -1.24 10.54
CA LEU A 117 -10.07 -0.02 11.35
C LEU A 117 -11.05 1.03 10.81
N PHE A 118 -11.06 1.24 9.49
CA PHE A 118 -11.98 2.17 8.86
C PHE A 118 -13.43 1.72 9.02
N SER A 119 -13.72 0.45 8.80
CA SER A 119 -15.06 -0.11 8.97
C SER A 119 -15.57 0.06 10.42
N ASP A 120 -14.74 -0.25 11.40
CA ASP A 120 -15.09 -0.08 12.81
C ASP A 120 -15.32 1.39 13.16
N TYR A 121 -14.47 2.29 12.68
CA TYR A 121 -14.61 3.72 12.87
C TYR A 121 -15.87 4.29 12.19
N TYR A 122 -16.18 3.87 10.97
CA TYR A 122 -17.37 4.33 10.25
C TYR A 122 -18.67 4.00 10.96
N ARG A 123 -18.74 2.89 11.69
CA ARG A 123 -19.90 2.55 12.56
C ARG A 123 -20.14 3.58 13.65
N THR A 124 -19.14 4.36 14.02
CA THR A 124 -19.26 5.39 15.07
C THR A 124 -19.64 6.78 14.53
N VAL A 125 -19.36 7.05 13.25
CA VAL A 125 -19.51 8.40 12.67
C VAL A 125 -20.56 8.48 11.56
N VAL A 126 -21.19 7.36 11.20
CA VAL A 126 -22.29 7.31 10.24
C VAL A 126 -23.55 6.85 10.96
N SER A 127 -24.51 7.75 11.08
CA SER A 127 -25.82 7.51 11.70
C SER A 127 -26.94 7.51 10.68
N SER A 128 -26.74 8.12 9.53
CA SER A 128 -27.72 8.21 8.45
C SER A 128 -27.06 8.41 7.09
N TYR A 129 -27.83 8.25 6.00
CA TYR A 129 -27.37 8.51 4.64
C TYR A 129 -26.86 9.96 4.45
N ARG A 130 -27.30 10.90 5.30
CA ARG A 130 -26.85 12.30 5.25
C ARG A 130 -25.40 12.49 5.66
N ASP A 131 -24.80 11.49 6.31
CA ASP A 131 -23.41 11.50 6.70
C ASP A 131 -22.48 11.03 5.56
N LEU A 132 -23.07 10.55 4.45
CA LEU A 132 -22.39 10.01 3.28
C LEU A 132 -22.28 11.06 2.14
N PRO A 133 -21.26 10.92 1.25
CA PRO A 133 -20.16 9.96 1.34
C PRO A 133 -19.14 10.35 2.41
N LYS A 134 -18.35 9.38 2.89
CA LYS A 134 -17.08 9.61 3.58
C LYS A 134 -15.95 9.28 2.63
N LEU A 135 -15.09 10.24 2.36
CA LEU A 135 -13.97 10.12 1.43
C LEU A 135 -12.66 10.33 2.20
N TYR A 136 -12.19 9.26 2.86
CA TYR A 136 -11.02 9.34 3.72
C TYR A 136 -9.81 8.68 3.08
N ASN A 137 -8.68 9.35 3.23
CA ASN A 137 -7.37 8.92 2.78
C ASN A 137 -6.39 8.92 3.94
N GLN A 138 -5.44 8.00 3.95
CA GLN A 138 -4.29 8.09 4.85
C GLN A 138 -2.99 7.78 4.16
N TRP A 139 -1.96 8.49 4.57
CA TRP A 139 -0.57 8.26 4.27
C TRP A 139 0.08 7.60 5.47
N CYS A 140 0.59 6.40 5.31
CA CYS A 140 1.13 5.66 6.45
C CYS A 140 2.11 4.58 6.03
N SER A 141 2.73 3.90 7.01
CA SER A 141 3.39 2.63 6.79
C SER A 141 2.46 1.47 7.15
N VAL A 142 2.69 0.34 6.51
CA VAL A 142 2.11 -0.97 6.85
C VAL A 142 3.21 -2.01 6.95
N LEU A 143 2.91 -3.12 7.63
CA LEU A 143 3.87 -4.19 7.81
C LEU A 143 3.26 -5.53 7.40
N ARG A 144 3.93 -6.21 6.45
CA ARG A 144 3.61 -7.56 5.98
C ARG A 144 4.84 -8.44 6.13
N TRP A 145 4.69 -9.59 6.81
CA TRP A 145 5.82 -10.44 7.17
C TRP A 145 6.31 -11.30 5.99
N GLU A 146 6.80 -10.60 4.96
CA GLU A 146 7.29 -11.21 3.72
C GLU A 146 8.51 -12.09 3.97
N LYS A 147 8.55 -13.23 3.27
CA LYS A 147 9.69 -14.17 3.33
C LYS A 147 10.87 -13.68 2.50
N GLU A 148 10.57 -13.19 1.29
CA GLU A 148 11.56 -12.67 0.35
C GLU A 148 11.35 -11.18 0.15
N THR A 149 12.41 -10.39 0.26
CA THR A 149 12.34 -8.94 0.20
C THR A 149 13.34 -8.37 -0.81
N ARG A 150 12.95 -7.26 -1.43
CA ARG A 150 13.79 -6.45 -2.32
C ARG A 150 13.40 -4.98 -2.17
N PRO A 151 14.36 -4.05 -1.99
CA PRO A 151 14.07 -2.63 -1.81
C PRO A 151 13.05 -2.11 -2.83
N PHE A 152 12.07 -1.34 -2.38
CA PHE A 152 10.93 -0.78 -3.11
C PHE A 152 9.95 -1.79 -3.75
N LEU A 153 10.39 -2.94 -4.22
CA LEU A 153 9.52 -3.92 -4.88
C LEU A 153 8.75 -4.79 -3.87
N ARG A 154 9.42 -5.20 -2.80
CA ARG A 154 8.81 -6.01 -1.73
C ARG A 154 9.60 -5.84 -0.44
N SER A 155 9.02 -5.23 0.55
CA SER A 155 9.60 -4.94 1.85
C SER A 155 8.64 -5.35 2.96
N ARG A 156 9.14 -5.70 4.13
CA ARG A 156 8.26 -6.01 5.28
C ARG A 156 7.51 -4.79 5.75
N GLU A 157 8.17 -3.66 5.85
CA GLU A 157 7.56 -2.36 6.07
C GLU A 157 7.70 -1.53 4.82
N PHE A 158 6.64 -0.84 4.43
CA PHE A 158 6.64 0.09 3.31
C PHE A 158 5.68 1.24 3.54
N LEU A 159 6.01 2.36 2.93
CA LEU A 159 5.16 3.54 2.88
C LEU A 159 4.16 3.37 1.76
N TRP A 160 2.92 3.76 2.01
CA TRP A 160 1.88 3.72 1.00
C TRP A 160 0.81 4.78 1.24
N GLN A 161 -0.13 4.82 0.35
CA GLN A 161 -1.41 5.49 0.49
C GLN A 161 -2.50 4.43 0.46
N GLU A 162 -3.48 4.58 1.32
CA GLU A 162 -4.74 3.85 1.26
C GLU A 162 -5.90 4.82 1.48
N GLY A 163 -6.89 4.76 0.57
CA GLY A 163 -8.14 5.48 0.70
C GLY A 163 -9.27 4.50 0.98
N HIS A 164 -10.11 4.85 1.93
CA HIS A 164 -11.29 4.05 2.28
C HIS A 164 -12.49 4.97 2.22
N THR A 165 -13.44 4.64 1.35
CA THR A 165 -14.61 5.47 1.10
C THR A 165 -15.89 4.66 1.29
N ILE A 166 -16.93 5.33 1.76
CA ILE A 166 -18.28 4.74 1.86
C ILE A 166 -19.32 5.68 1.26
N HIS A 167 -20.31 5.10 0.61
CA HIS A 167 -21.29 5.78 -0.22
C HIS A 167 -22.71 5.31 0.10
N GLU A 168 -23.71 6.08 -0.31
CA GLU A 168 -25.10 5.71 -0.14
C GLU A 168 -25.50 4.56 -1.09
N THR A 169 -24.95 4.59 -2.32
CA THR A 169 -25.33 3.65 -3.38
C THR A 169 -24.14 2.93 -3.98
N SER A 170 -24.39 1.72 -4.49
CA SER A 170 -23.39 0.95 -5.25
C SER A 170 -22.84 1.74 -6.45
N LYS A 171 -23.72 2.48 -7.14
CA LYS A 171 -23.34 3.28 -8.30
C LYS A 171 -22.33 4.38 -7.95
N GLU A 172 -22.49 5.03 -6.81
CA GLU A 172 -21.51 6.03 -6.32
C GLU A 172 -20.19 5.37 -5.94
N ALA A 173 -20.24 4.24 -5.23
CA ALA A 173 -19.05 3.50 -4.86
C ALA A 173 -18.26 2.98 -6.08
N GLU A 174 -18.97 2.48 -7.11
CA GLU A 174 -18.34 2.08 -8.38
C GLU A 174 -17.72 3.26 -9.12
N ALA A 175 -18.43 4.40 -9.17
CA ALA A 175 -17.91 5.61 -9.79
C ALA A 175 -16.63 6.09 -9.08
N GLU A 176 -16.61 6.04 -7.75
CA GLU A 176 -15.42 6.40 -6.98
C GLU A 176 -14.27 5.41 -7.19
N THR A 177 -14.55 4.11 -7.25
CA THR A 177 -13.56 3.09 -7.58
C THR A 177 -12.85 3.38 -8.90
N LEU A 178 -13.60 3.78 -9.93
CA LEU A 178 -13.05 4.14 -11.24
C LEU A 178 -12.37 5.50 -11.24
N ASN A 179 -12.88 6.47 -10.48
CA ASN A 179 -12.28 7.78 -10.31
C ASN A 179 -10.85 7.66 -9.74
N MET A 180 -10.68 6.91 -8.65
CA MET A 180 -9.38 6.68 -8.05
C MET A 180 -8.43 5.93 -8.98
N LEU A 181 -8.92 4.93 -9.69
CA LEU A 181 -8.15 4.20 -10.70
C LEU A 181 -7.59 5.15 -11.78
N ASN A 182 -8.43 6.08 -12.27
CA ASN A 182 -8.03 7.07 -13.26
C ASN A 182 -6.99 8.06 -12.72
N ILE A 183 -7.12 8.50 -11.47
CA ILE A 183 -6.13 9.37 -10.83
C ILE A 183 -4.77 8.67 -10.80
N TYR A 184 -4.71 7.41 -10.38
CA TYR A 184 -3.47 6.64 -10.38
C TYR A 184 -2.89 6.47 -11.79
N ASN A 185 -3.72 6.07 -12.76
CA ASN A 185 -3.25 5.88 -14.13
C ASN A 185 -2.69 7.16 -14.73
N ASN A 186 -3.39 8.29 -14.56
CA ASN A 186 -2.93 9.60 -15.04
C ASN A 186 -1.64 10.01 -14.34
N PHE A 187 -1.51 9.75 -13.02
CA PHE A 187 -0.27 10.02 -12.30
C PHE A 187 0.93 9.27 -12.87
N PHE A 188 0.76 7.98 -13.23
CA PHE A 188 1.82 7.20 -13.86
C PHE A 188 2.21 7.76 -15.24
N HIS A 189 1.24 8.17 -16.05
CA HIS A 189 1.49 8.72 -17.38
C HIS A 189 2.06 10.14 -17.34
N ASP A 190 1.41 11.05 -16.60
CA ASP A 190 1.65 12.49 -16.72
C ASP A 190 2.85 12.95 -15.89
N TYR A 191 3.10 12.30 -14.76
CA TYR A 191 4.17 12.71 -13.81
C TYR A 191 5.36 11.76 -13.81
N LEU A 192 5.13 10.45 -13.91
CA LEU A 192 6.21 9.46 -13.86
C LEU A 192 6.69 9.06 -15.26
N ALA A 193 5.94 9.40 -16.33
CA ALA A 193 6.19 8.98 -17.70
C ALA A 193 6.34 7.43 -17.83
N ILE A 194 5.59 6.69 -17.03
CA ILE A 194 5.60 5.22 -17.02
C ILE A 194 4.36 4.74 -17.78
N PRO A 195 4.52 4.02 -18.90
CA PRO A 195 3.40 3.36 -19.58
C PRO A 195 2.74 2.35 -18.65
N SER A 196 1.43 2.41 -18.53
CA SER A 196 0.65 1.50 -17.71
C SER A 196 -0.59 1.00 -18.43
N ILE A 197 -1.07 -0.16 -17.98
CA ILE A 197 -2.28 -0.81 -18.47
C ILE A 197 -3.27 -0.85 -17.31
N VAL A 198 -4.50 -0.45 -17.58
CA VAL A 198 -5.61 -0.54 -16.63
C VAL A 198 -6.43 -1.78 -16.94
N GLY A 199 -6.79 -2.54 -15.91
CA GLY A 199 -7.60 -3.73 -16.07
C GLY A 199 -8.31 -4.14 -14.79
N ARG A 200 -9.22 -5.10 -14.93
CA ARG A 200 -9.86 -5.78 -13.80
C ARG A 200 -9.12 -7.08 -13.53
N LYS A 201 -8.78 -7.32 -12.27
CA LYS A 201 -8.13 -8.58 -11.84
C LYS A 201 -9.09 -9.77 -11.97
N THR A 202 -8.50 -10.93 -12.19
CA THR A 202 -9.23 -12.20 -12.18
C THR A 202 -9.74 -12.51 -10.77
N GLU A 203 -10.72 -13.41 -10.66
CA GLU A 203 -11.25 -13.86 -9.36
C GLU A 203 -10.16 -14.43 -8.44
N LYS A 204 -9.12 -15.03 -9.01
CA LYS A 204 -8.00 -15.60 -8.25
C LYS A 204 -7.07 -14.53 -7.66
N GLU A 205 -6.96 -13.37 -8.32
CA GLU A 205 -5.97 -12.34 -7.99
C GLU A 205 -6.57 -11.07 -7.37
N LYS A 206 -7.91 -10.99 -7.31
CA LYS A 206 -8.57 -9.88 -6.66
C LYS A 206 -8.25 -9.84 -5.17
N PHE A 207 -8.34 -8.65 -4.58
CA PHE A 207 -8.16 -8.48 -3.15
C PHE A 207 -9.18 -9.32 -2.36
N ALA A 208 -8.73 -9.96 -1.28
CA ALA A 208 -9.60 -10.76 -0.41
C ALA A 208 -10.74 -9.89 0.16
N GLY A 209 -11.98 -10.39 0.09
CA GLY A 209 -13.16 -9.63 0.50
C GLY A 209 -13.72 -8.67 -0.57
N ALA A 210 -12.97 -8.28 -1.60
CA ALA A 210 -13.50 -7.44 -2.67
C ALA A 210 -14.47 -8.22 -3.58
N GLU A 211 -15.52 -7.56 -4.06
CA GLU A 211 -16.32 -8.10 -5.15
C GLU A 211 -15.52 -8.07 -6.44
N TYR A 212 -14.81 -6.97 -6.69
CA TYR A 212 -13.83 -6.88 -7.75
C TYR A 212 -12.74 -5.87 -7.45
N THR A 213 -11.62 -6.03 -8.14
CA THR A 213 -10.42 -5.19 -8.03
C THR A 213 -10.01 -4.73 -9.40
N TYR A 214 -9.83 -3.42 -9.57
CA TYR A 214 -9.12 -2.83 -10.69
C TYR A 214 -7.66 -2.61 -10.34
N THR A 215 -6.82 -2.60 -11.37
CA THR A 215 -5.38 -2.47 -11.22
C THR A 215 -4.80 -1.56 -12.30
N VAL A 216 -3.74 -0.85 -11.94
CA VAL A 216 -2.81 -0.19 -12.86
C VAL A 216 -1.52 -0.97 -12.82
N GLU A 217 -1.08 -1.50 -13.94
CA GLU A 217 0.11 -2.34 -14.04
C GLU A 217 1.08 -1.82 -15.09
N SER A 218 2.36 -1.88 -14.78
CA SER A 218 3.43 -1.47 -15.67
C SER A 218 4.36 -2.65 -15.96
N LEU A 219 4.86 -2.74 -17.18
CA LEU A 219 5.75 -3.80 -17.60
C LEU A 219 7.19 -3.46 -17.22
N MET A 220 7.83 -4.32 -16.46
CA MET A 220 9.26 -4.22 -16.15
C MET A 220 10.10 -4.71 -17.31
N TYR A 221 11.38 -4.30 -17.34
CA TYR A 221 12.32 -4.67 -18.42
C TYR A 221 12.44 -6.18 -18.63
N ASN A 222 12.34 -6.97 -17.58
CA ASN A 222 12.40 -8.44 -17.64
C ASN A 222 11.07 -9.11 -18.04
N GLY A 223 10.08 -8.34 -18.49
CA GLY A 223 8.77 -8.85 -18.93
C GLY A 223 7.78 -9.17 -17.81
N ILE A 224 8.11 -8.87 -16.56
CA ILE A 224 7.20 -9.07 -15.42
C ILE A 224 6.31 -7.83 -15.28
N ALA A 225 5.00 -8.05 -15.18
CA ALA A 225 4.04 -7.00 -14.84
C ALA A 225 4.18 -6.64 -13.35
N LEU A 226 4.31 -5.34 -13.07
CA LEU A 226 4.36 -4.78 -11.73
C LEU A 226 3.03 -4.08 -11.43
N GLN A 227 2.31 -4.55 -10.41
CA GLN A 227 1.16 -3.83 -9.87
C GLN A 227 1.62 -2.50 -9.28
N SER A 228 1.12 -1.41 -9.83
CA SER A 228 1.51 -0.06 -9.46
C SER A 228 0.48 0.62 -8.56
N ALA A 229 -0.80 0.34 -8.77
CA ALA A 229 -1.90 0.79 -7.93
C ALA A 229 -3.10 -0.14 -8.08
N THR A 230 -4.00 -0.12 -7.10
CA THR A 230 -5.27 -0.86 -7.14
C THR A 230 -6.41 0.00 -6.62
N SER A 231 -7.61 -0.29 -7.10
CA SER A 231 -8.85 0.25 -6.59
C SER A 231 -9.86 -0.89 -6.44
N HIS A 232 -10.43 -1.02 -5.25
CA HIS A 232 -11.29 -2.16 -4.88
C HIS A 232 -12.73 -1.71 -4.68
N TYR A 233 -13.66 -2.53 -5.13
CA TYR A 233 -15.07 -2.41 -4.80
C TYR A 233 -15.46 -3.55 -3.87
N PHE A 234 -15.91 -3.21 -2.67
CA PHE A 234 -16.22 -4.20 -1.63
C PHE A 234 -17.72 -4.55 -1.55
N GLY A 235 -18.58 -3.79 -2.24
CA GLY A 235 -20.02 -3.95 -2.06
C GLY A 235 -20.44 -3.60 -0.64
N GLN A 236 -20.96 -4.57 0.11
CA GLN A 236 -21.42 -4.41 1.49
C GLN A 236 -20.66 -5.33 2.48
N LYS A 237 -19.44 -5.73 2.15
CA LYS A 237 -18.72 -6.76 2.91
C LYS A 237 -17.95 -6.24 4.11
N PHE A 238 -17.70 -4.94 4.23
CA PHE A 238 -16.99 -4.32 5.35
C PHE A 238 -17.88 -3.40 6.17
#